data_2c8339e913febb092b3ea4b30cbf763c
#
_entry.id   2c8339e913febb092b3ea4b30cbf763c
#
_cell.length_a   1.000
_cell.length_b   1.000
_cell.length_c   1.000
_cell.angle_alpha   90.00
_cell.angle_beta   90.00
_cell.angle_gamma   90.00
#
_symmetry.space_group_name_H-M   'P 1'
#
loop_
_entity.id
_entity.type
_entity.pdbx_description
1 polymer ?
#
loop_
_entity_poly.entity_id
_entity_poly.type
_entity_poly.pdbx_seq_one_letter_code
_entity_poly.pdbx_strand_id
1 'polypeptide(L)'
;AFLLWLGIRAEALTIVIASLGFLALAVILDAVRGMSYEPIQAFTPLFNKRAASMLIVLIVMVVQARMMLARPESWSWLHTTLGVLQATIVLFLLLFFTAETRDYFENRIAELWLSSPGIDIAIPVDRLHNLQQLSLSGVWLLYSVALMGYGIWRSVRHVRIVAFVLFGITILKIFAYDLSFLETIYRICSFMGLGLILLAVSYAYQRYKELIFGAPGPQKRSLSS
;
A
#
# COMPACT_ATOMS: atom_id res chain seq x y z
N ALA A 1 -9.18 -19.69 -5.05
CA ALA A 1 -10.54 -19.56 -4.51
C ALA A 1 -11.30 -20.89 -4.54
N PHE A 2 -11.43 -21.56 -5.69
CA PHE A 2 -12.17 -22.82 -5.81
C PHE A 2 -11.64 -23.94 -4.89
N LEU A 3 -10.32 -24.15 -4.87
CA LEU A 3 -9.68 -25.13 -3.97
C LEU A 3 -9.94 -24.80 -2.48
N LEU A 4 -9.93 -23.52 -2.11
CA LEU A 4 -10.26 -23.13 -0.73
C LEU A 4 -11.70 -23.47 -0.39
N TRP A 5 -12.64 -23.16 -1.29
CA TRP A 5 -14.06 -23.50 -1.11
C TRP A 5 -14.26 -25.02 -0.96
N LEU A 6 -13.61 -25.79 -1.84
CA LEU A 6 -13.68 -27.26 -1.79
C LEU A 6 -13.09 -27.80 -0.48
N GLY A 7 -11.91 -27.31 -0.07
CA GLY A 7 -11.25 -27.72 1.15
C GLY A 7 -12.06 -27.43 2.41
N ILE A 8 -12.67 -26.23 2.48
CA ILE A 8 -13.55 -25.85 3.59
C ILE A 8 -14.83 -26.73 3.61
N ARG A 9 -15.40 -27.02 2.43
CA ARG A 9 -16.61 -27.81 2.32
C ARG A 9 -16.39 -29.31 2.64
N ALA A 10 -15.23 -29.83 2.25
CA ALA A 10 -14.81 -31.21 2.48
C ALA A 10 -14.12 -31.41 3.84
N GLU A 11 -13.94 -30.34 4.64
CA GLU A 11 -13.15 -30.32 5.88
C GLU A 11 -11.73 -30.88 5.72
N ALA A 12 -11.19 -30.79 4.52
CA ALA A 12 -9.88 -31.31 4.14
C ALA A 12 -8.80 -30.23 4.30
N LEU A 13 -8.09 -30.27 5.44
CA LEU A 13 -7.03 -29.34 5.79
C LEU A 13 -5.93 -29.25 4.72
N THR A 14 -5.56 -30.39 4.12
CA THR A 14 -4.54 -30.47 3.06
C THR A 14 -4.90 -29.63 1.83
N ILE A 15 -6.18 -29.63 1.42
CA ILE A 15 -6.68 -28.85 0.28
C ILE A 15 -6.67 -27.35 0.61
N VAL A 16 -6.99 -26.97 1.85
CA VAL A 16 -6.94 -25.59 2.31
C VAL A 16 -5.51 -25.07 2.30
N ILE A 17 -4.55 -25.82 2.85
CA ILE A 17 -3.13 -25.46 2.85
C ILE A 17 -2.60 -25.35 1.43
N ALA A 18 -2.92 -26.28 0.55
CA ALA A 18 -2.53 -26.22 -0.87
C ALA A 18 -3.08 -24.95 -1.56
N SER A 19 -4.36 -24.62 -1.29
CA SER A 19 -4.97 -23.38 -1.85
C SER A 19 -4.25 -22.11 -1.43
N LEU A 20 -3.85 -22.02 -0.15
CA LEU A 20 -3.10 -20.89 0.38
C LEU A 20 -1.67 -20.86 -0.18
N GLY A 21 -1.04 -22.03 -0.34
CA GLY A 21 0.28 -22.15 -0.96
C GLY A 21 0.29 -21.66 -2.42
N PHE A 22 -0.70 -22.08 -3.22
CA PHE A 22 -0.85 -21.60 -4.60
C PHE A 22 -1.11 -20.09 -4.67
N LEU A 23 -1.91 -19.55 -3.72
CA LEU A 23 -2.11 -18.10 -3.66
C LEU A 23 -0.82 -17.37 -3.31
N ALA A 24 -0.08 -17.83 -2.30
CA ALA A 24 1.19 -17.23 -1.91
C ALA A 24 2.19 -17.23 -3.08
N LEU A 25 2.30 -18.35 -3.81
CA LEU A 25 3.13 -18.44 -4.99
C LEU A 25 2.69 -17.45 -6.08
N ALA A 26 1.39 -17.34 -6.37
CA ALA A 26 0.87 -16.39 -7.34
C ALA A 26 1.18 -14.93 -6.95
N VAL A 27 1.01 -14.58 -5.67
CA VAL A 27 1.33 -13.25 -5.13
C VAL A 27 2.82 -12.94 -5.29
N ILE A 28 3.69 -13.89 -4.95
CA ILE A 28 5.15 -13.71 -5.06
C ILE A 28 5.56 -13.54 -6.54
N LEU A 29 5.10 -14.40 -7.42
CA LEU A 29 5.44 -14.34 -8.85
C LEU A 29 4.95 -13.04 -9.48
N ASP A 30 3.74 -12.60 -9.15
CA ASP A 30 3.15 -11.37 -9.70
C ASP A 30 3.81 -10.12 -9.09
N ALA A 31 4.20 -10.16 -7.80
CA ALA A 31 4.98 -9.11 -7.16
C ALA A 31 6.38 -8.97 -7.81
N VAL A 32 7.08 -10.07 -8.05
CA VAL A 32 8.38 -10.07 -8.72
C VAL A 32 8.26 -9.49 -10.14
N ARG A 33 7.24 -9.90 -10.90
CA ARG A 33 6.96 -9.34 -12.23
C ARG A 33 6.60 -7.85 -12.16
N GLY A 34 5.85 -7.44 -11.13
CA GLY A 34 5.52 -6.04 -10.88
C GLY A 34 6.75 -5.17 -10.56
N MET A 35 7.82 -5.75 -10.03
CA MET A 35 9.09 -5.04 -9.77
C MET A 35 10.00 -4.97 -11.00
N SER A 36 9.83 -5.89 -11.97
CA SER A 36 10.62 -5.92 -13.21
C SER A 36 9.95 -5.08 -14.27
N TYR A 37 10.70 -4.13 -14.87
CA TYR A 37 10.20 -3.36 -16.00
C TYR A 37 10.43 -4.16 -17.30
N GLU A 38 9.38 -4.38 -18.06
CA GLU A 38 9.43 -4.81 -19.45
C GLU A 38 8.68 -3.79 -20.29
N PRO A 39 9.28 -3.26 -21.38
CA PRO A 39 8.59 -2.32 -22.27
C PRO A 39 7.28 -2.93 -22.80
N ILE A 40 6.17 -2.28 -22.48
CA ILE A 40 4.84 -2.73 -22.93
C ILE A 40 4.51 -1.97 -24.21
N GLN A 41 4.46 -2.66 -25.34
CA GLN A 41 3.95 -2.07 -26.57
C GLN A 41 2.48 -1.66 -26.36
N ALA A 42 2.16 -0.40 -26.63
CA ALA A 42 0.84 0.19 -26.40
C ALA A 42 0.39 0.16 -24.92
N PHE A 43 1.19 0.83 -24.05
CA PHE A 43 0.83 0.98 -22.64
C PHE A 43 -0.43 1.84 -22.47
N THR A 44 -1.45 1.26 -21.83
CA THR A 44 -2.63 2.00 -21.36
C THR A 44 -2.71 1.86 -19.84
N PRO A 45 -2.76 2.97 -19.07
CA PRO A 45 -2.89 2.90 -17.62
C PRO A 45 -4.10 2.06 -17.22
N LEU A 46 -3.93 1.16 -16.25
CA LEU A 46 -4.92 0.22 -15.71
C LEU A 46 -5.42 -0.86 -16.69
N PHE A 47 -5.24 -0.71 -18.00
CA PHE A 47 -5.72 -1.65 -19.03
C PHE A 47 -4.55 -2.33 -19.76
N ASN A 48 -3.54 -2.76 -19.02
CA ASN A 48 -2.42 -3.52 -19.55
C ASN A 48 -2.42 -4.96 -18.98
N LYS A 49 -1.64 -5.86 -19.61
CA LYS A 49 -1.59 -7.28 -19.21
C LYS A 49 -1.10 -7.47 -17.77
N ARG A 50 -0.19 -6.60 -17.31
CA ARG A 50 0.37 -6.63 -15.96
C ARG A 50 -0.69 -6.19 -14.93
N ALA A 51 -1.37 -5.06 -15.17
CA ALA A 51 -2.48 -4.62 -14.34
C ALA A 51 -3.57 -5.68 -14.24
N ALA A 52 -3.91 -6.32 -15.38
CA ALA A 52 -4.92 -7.38 -15.40
C ALA A 52 -4.50 -8.59 -14.54
N SER A 53 -3.23 -9.04 -14.59
CA SER A 53 -2.76 -10.15 -13.74
C SER A 53 -2.82 -9.78 -12.26
N MET A 54 -2.33 -8.60 -11.87
CA MET A 54 -2.35 -8.12 -10.50
C MET A 54 -3.78 -7.95 -9.97
N LEU A 55 -4.71 -7.43 -10.77
CA LEU A 55 -6.11 -7.32 -10.40
C LEU A 55 -6.78 -8.67 -10.20
N ILE A 56 -6.49 -9.67 -11.05
CA ILE A 56 -7.00 -11.04 -10.89
C ILE A 56 -6.51 -11.64 -9.57
N VAL A 57 -5.21 -11.51 -9.25
CA VAL A 57 -4.65 -12.00 -7.99
C VAL A 57 -5.31 -11.29 -6.81
N LEU A 58 -5.48 -9.96 -6.88
CA LEU A 58 -6.14 -9.17 -5.84
C LEU A 58 -7.60 -9.62 -5.61
N ILE A 59 -8.37 -9.83 -6.69
CA ILE A 59 -9.75 -10.34 -6.62
C ILE A 59 -9.76 -11.71 -5.93
N VAL A 60 -8.88 -12.62 -6.33
CA VAL A 60 -8.78 -13.96 -5.71
C VAL A 60 -8.47 -13.85 -4.22
N MET A 61 -7.54 -12.96 -3.82
CA MET A 61 -7.22 -12.71 -2.39
C MET A 61 -8.44 -12.21 -1.62
N VAL A 62 -9.17 -11.24 -2.17
CA VAL A 62 -10.39 -10.68 -1.54
C VAL A 62 -11.47 -11.75 -1.41
N VAL A 63 -11.70 -12.56 -2.46
CA VAL A 63 -12.66 -13.66 -2.42
C VAL A 63 -12.27 -14.69 -1.35
N GLN A 64 -11.00 -15.08 -1.28
CA GLN A 64 -10.53 -16.01 -0.24
C GLN A 64 -10.72 -15.42 1.17
N ALA A 65 -10.38 -14.15 1.39
CA ALA A 65 -10.60 -13.48 2.68
C ALA A 65 -12.09 -13.47 3.07
N ARG A 66 -12.99 -13.20 2.11
CA ARG A 66 -14.44 -13.24 2.34
C ARG A 66 -14.95 -14.65 2.71
N MET A 67 -14.43 -15.67 2.04
CA MET A 67 -14.77 -17.06 2.33
C MET A 67 -14.32 -17.49 3.72
N MET A 68 -13.12 -17.05 4.15
CA MET A 68 -12.61 -17.31 5.50
C MET A 68 -13.42 -16.58 6.56
N LEU A 69 -13.85 -15.34 6.31
CA LEU A 69 -14.71 -14.57 7.22
C LEU A 69 -16.10 -15.18 7.41
N ALA A 70 -16.62 -15.87 6.41
CA ALA A 70 -17.95 -16.50 6.46
C ALA A 70 -18.00 -17.74 7.36
N ARG A 71 -16.86 -18.30 7.80
CA ARG A 71 -16.78 -19.48 8.66
C ARG A 71 -15.73 -19.32 9.77
N PRO A 72 -16.00 -18.49 10.79
CA PRO A 72 -15.01 -18.14 11.81
C PRO A 72 -14.67 -19.29 12.79
N GLU A 73 -15.47 -20.33 12.89
CA GLU A 73 -15.37 -21.37 13.95
C GLU A 73 -14.60 -22.62 13.53
N SER A 74 -14.25 -22.80 12.25
CA SER A 74 -13.73 -24.09 11.78
C SER A 74 -12.33 -24.44 12.29
N TRP A 75 -11.41 -23.45 12.42
CA TRP A 75 -10.03 -23.69 12.88
C TRP A 75 -9.43 -22.44 13.52
N SER A 76 -8.80 -22.58 14.69
CA SER A 76 -8.22 -21.45 15.45
C SER A 76 -7.11 -20.68 14.68
N TRP A 77 -6.31 -21.35 13.85
CA TRP A 77 -5.26 -20.76 13.03
C TRP A 77 -5.80 -19.91 11.85
N LEU A 78 -7.09 -20.10 11.50
CA LEU A 78 -7.74 -19.39 10.41
C LEU A 78 -7.78 -17.86 10.65
N HIS A 79 -7.94 -17.44 11.91
CA HIS A 79 -7.92 -16.02 12.28
C HIS A 79 -6.56 -15.36 12.02
N THR A 80 -5.47 -16.05 12.36
CA THR A 80 -4.11 -15.55 12.09
C THR A 80 -3.86 -15.46 10.59
N THR A 81 -4.23 -16.50 9.83
CA THR A 81 -4.09 -16.53 8.38
C THR A 81 -4.92 -15.44 7.70
N LEU A 82 -6.13 -15.18 8.18
CA LEU A 82 -6.96 -14.09 7.68
C LEU A 82 -6.30 -12.71 7.91
N GLY A 83 -5.71 -12.50 9.09
CA GLY A 83 -4.97 -11.27 9.38
C GLY A 83 -3.78 -11.07 8.45
N VAL A 84 -2.99 -12.11 8.20
CA VAL A 84 -1.89 -12.10 7.23
C VAL A 84 -2.40 -11.82 5.82
N LEU A 85 -3.48 -12.48 5.39
CA LEU A 85 -4.07 -12.27 4.06
C LEU A 85 -4.58 -10.83 3.89
N GLN A 86 -5.21 -10.25 4.90
CA GLN A 86 -5.65 -8.86 4.86
C GLN A 86 -4.47 -7.88 4.77
N ALA A 87 -3.39 -8.10 5.53
CA ALA A 87 -2.17 -7.32 5.43
C ALA A 87 -1.53 -7.44 4.04
N THR A 88 -1.50 -8.66 3.48
CA THR A 88 -0.98 -8.91 2.13
C THR A 88 -1.82 -8.19 1.07
N ILE A 89 -3.15 -8.16 1.19
CA ILE A 89 -4.04 -7.40 0.28
C ILE A 89 -3.67 -5.91 0.29
N VAL A 90 -3.47 -5.33 1.48
CA VAL A 90 -3.09 -3.91 1.63
C VAL A 90 -1.74 -3.63 0.97
N LEU A 91 -0.73 -4.46 1.23
CA LEU A 91 0.61 -4.29 0.65
C LEU A 91 0.61 -4.53 -0.87
N PHE A 92 -0.14 -5.52 -1.33
CA PHE A 92 -0.22 -5.84 -2.76
C PHE A 92 -0.96 -4.76 -3.55
N LEU A 93 -1.97 -4.11 -2.96
CA LEU A 93 -2.64 -2.96 -3.56
C LEU A 93 -1.70 -1.74 -3.66
N LEU A 94 -0.87 -1.49 -2.65
CA LEU A 94 0.17 -0.47 -2.71
C LEU A 94 1.18 -0.78 -3.82
N LEU A 95 1.61 -2.04 -3.93
CA LEU A 95 2.52 -2.49 -4.99
C LEU A 95 1.89 -2.30 -6.39
N PHE A 96 0.60 -2.60 -6.54
CA PHE A 96 -0.15 -2.38 -7.78
C PHE A 96 -0.09 -0.91 -8.23
N PHE A 97 -0.44 0.03 -7.36
CA PHE A 97 -0.37 1.46 -7.68
C PHE A 97 1.06 1.93 -7.94
N THR A 98 2.04 1.40 -7.21
CA THR A 98 3.45 1.69 -7.41
C THR A 98 3.93 1.23 -8.78
N ALA A 99 3.59 0.00 -9.18
CA ALA A 99 3.95 -0.57 -10.47
C ALA A 99 3.31 0.21 -11.63
N GLU A 100 2.02 0.52 -11.56
CA GLU A 100 1.32 1.28 -12.60
C GLU A 100 1.90 2.68 -12.77
N THR A 101 2.18 3.38 -11.66
CA THR A 101 2.79 4.72 -11.72
C THR A 101 4.17 4.65 -12.36
N ARG A 102 5.01 3.68 -11.95
CA ARG A 102 6.34 3.50 -12.52
C ARG A 102 6.27 3.19 -14.02
N ASP A 103 5.45 2.22 -14.41
CA ASP A 103 5.35 1.77 -15.80
C ASP A 103 4.86 2.89 -16.72
N TYR A 104 4.00 3.78 -16.25
CA TYR A 104 3.59 4.97 -17.00
C TYR A 104 4.79 5.87 -17.36
N PHE A 105 5.64 6.20 -16.39
CA PHE A 105 6.79 7.06 -16.63
C PHE A 105 7.88 6.37 -17.46
N GLU A 106 8.16 5.09 -17.18
CA GLU A 106 9.14 4.31 -17.94
C GLU A 106 8.75 4.20 -19.42
N ASN A 107 7.45 4.01 -19.70
CA ASN A 107 6.95 3.99 -21.06
C ASN A 107 7.13 5.35 -21.76
N ARG A 108 6.90 6.47 -21.05
CA ARG A 108 7.14 7.82 -21.57
C ARG A 108 8.61 8.07 -21.87
N ILE A 109 9.50 7.59 -21.01
CA ILE A 109 10.95 7.66 -21.22
C ILE A 109 11.34 6.83 -22.45
N ALA A 110 10.82 5.61 -22.59
CA ALA A 110 11.06 4.76 -23.75
C ALA A 110 10.57 5.40 -25.07
N GLU A 111 9.41 6.05 -25.07
CA GLU A 111 8.89 6.81 -26.23
C GLU A 111 9.85 7.94 -26.64
N LEU A 112 10.42 8.67 -25.68
CA LEU A 112 11.40 9.74 -25.97
C LEU A 112 12.66 9.17 -26.64
N TRP A 113 13.19 8.06 -26.15
CA TRP A 113 14.35 7.40 -26.76
C TRP A 113 14.11 6.98 -28.20
N LEU A 114 12.91 6.48 -28.50
CA LEU A 114 12.52 6.04 -29.84
C LEU A 114 12.24 7.19 -30.80
N SER A 115 11.72 8.33 -30.30
CA SER A 115 11.30 9.48 -31.14
C SER A 115 12.43 10.45 -31.44
N SER A 116 13.56 10.40 -30.72
CA SER A 116 14.63 11.37 -30.81
C SER A 116 16.02 10.74 -31.00
N PRO A 117 16.24 9.89 -32.02
CA PRO A 117 17.51 9.24 -32.24
C PRO A 117 18.59 10.32 -32.59
N GLY A 118 19.68 10.35 -31.79
CA GLY A 118 20.82 11.24 -32.03
C GLY A 118 20.70 12.64 -31.43
N ILE A 119 19.64 12.96 -30.69
CA ILE A 119 19.48 14.21 -29.93
C ILE A 119 19.84 13.95 -28.46
N ASP A 120 20.49 14.92 -27.79
CA ASP A 120 20.73 14.84 -26.36
C ASP A 120 19.39 15.02 -25.60
N ILE A 121 18.87 13.92 -25.07
CA ILE A 121 17.61 13.87 -24.31
C ILE A 121 17.84 13.69 -22.80
N ALA A 122 19.07 13.87 -22.31
CA ALA A 122 19.39 13.69 -20.89
C ALA A 122 18.51 14.57 -19.99
N ILE A 123 18.39 15.86 -20.28
CA ILE A 123 17.58 16.81 -19.49
C ILE A 123 16.10 16.43 -19.43
N PRO A 124 15.39 16.14 -20.54
CA PRO A 124 14.00 15.72 -20.46
C PRO A 124 13.82 14.36 -19.75
N VAL A 125 14.74 13.44 -19.88
CA VAL A 125 14.72 12.15 -19.18
C VAL A 125 14.89 12.35 -17.67
N ASP A 126 15.84 13.15 -17.23
CA ASP A 126 16.05 13.47 -15.81
C ASP A 126 14.81 14.13 -15.18
N ARG A 127 14.13 15.03 -15.92
CA ARG A 127 12.87 15.62 -15.47
C ARG A 127 11.79 14.58 -15.30
N LEU A 128 11.66 13.61 -16.20
CA LEU A 128 10.67 12.52 -16.08
C LEU A 128 10.97 11.61 -14.90
N HIS A 129 12.25 11.30 -14.64
CA HIS A 129 12.63 10.53 -13.45
C HIS A 129 12.29 11.27 -12.15
N ASN A 130 12.54 12.58 -12.09
CA ASN A 130 12.17 13.40 -10.93
C ASN A 130 10.65 13.44 -10.73
N LEU A 131 9.87 13.60 -11.81
CA LEU A 131 8.40 13.54 -11.77
C LEU A 131 7.88 12.15 -11.36
N GLN A 132 8.52 11.08 -11.83
CA GLN A 132 8.21 9.70 -11.41
C GLN A 132 8.38 9.55 -9.90
N GLN A 133 9.51 9.99 -9.33
CA GLN A 133 9.77 9.91 -7.90
C GLN A 133 8.72 10.68 -7.07
N LEU A 134 8.41 11.92 -7.47
CA LEU A 134 7.38 12.73 -6.83
C LEU A 134 5.99 12.10 -6.94
N SER A 135 5.65 11.57 -8.12
CA SER A 135 4.36 10.91 -8.35
C SER A 135 4.21 9.65 -7.50
N LEU A 136 5.26 8.84 -7.38
CA LEU A 136 5.28 7.66 -6.51
C LEU A 136 5.03 8.06 -5.04
N SER A 137 5.69 9.10 -4.57
CA SER A 137 5.49 9.60 -3.21
C SER A 137 4.08 10.18 -3.01
N GLY A 138 3.55 10.88 -4.02
CA GLY A 138 2.16 11.34 -4.03
C GLY A 138 1.15 10.19 -3.95
N VAL A 139 1.34 9.13 -4.72
CA VAL A 139 0.52 7.92 -4.69
C VAL A 139 0.56 7.24 -3.32
N TRP A 140 1.75 7.09 -2.72
CA TRP A 140 1.91 6.51 -1.38
C TRP A 140 1.21 7.36 -0.30
N LEU A 141 1.31 8.70 -0.43
CA LEU A 141 0.64 9.63 0.48
C LEU A 141 -0.89 9.49 0.39
N LEU A 142 -1.44 9.56 -0.83
CA LEU A 142 -2.88 9.40 -1.06
C LEU A 142 -3.37 8.03 -0.58
N TYR A 143 -2.61 6.97 -0.85
CA TYR A 143 -2.94 5.64 -0.39
C TYR A 143 -2.97 5.54 1.14
N SER A 144 -1.98 6.12 1.83
CA SER A 144 -1.92 6.11 3.29
C SER A 144 -3.09 6.87 3.91
N VAL A 145 -3.49 8.01 3.33
CA VAL A 145 -4.66 8.79 3.76
C VAL A 145 -5.96 8.01 3.54
N ALA A 146 -6.12 7.39 2.36
CA ALA A 146 -7.28 6.55 2.06
C ALA A 146 -7.38 5.34 3.01
N LEU A 147 -6.25 4.69 3.29
CA LEU A 147 -6.16 3.57 4.22
C LEU A 147 -6.50 4.01 5.66
N MET A 148 -6.05 5.20 6.07
CA MET A 148 -6.41 5.77 7.38
C MET A 148 -7.91 6.04 7.45
N GLY A 149 -8.51 6.65 6.44
CA GLY A 149 -9.96 6.88 6.34
C GLY A 149 -10.76 5.57 6.44
N TYR A 150 -10.34 4.54 5.71
CA TYR A 150 -10.93 3.21 5.80
C TYR A 150 -10.80 2.60 7.20
N GLY A 151 -9.61 2.71 7.82
CA GLY A 151 -9.34 2.21 9.17
C GLY A 151 -10.18 2.89 10.24
N ILE A 152 -10.49 4.18 10.08
CA ILE A 152 -11.38 4.95 10.96
C ILE A 152 -12.83 4.50 10.73
N TRP A 153 -13.28 4.47 9.48
CA TRP A 153 -14.66 4.11 9.12
C TRP A 153 -15.04 2.70 9.58
N ARG A 154 -14.13 1.73 9.41
CA ARG A 154 -14.36 0.32 9.84
C ARG A 154 -13.92 0.04 11.27
N SER A 155 -13.41 1.04 12.00
CA SER A 155 -12.90 0.92 13.37
C SER A 155 -11.82 -0.16 13.55
N VAL A 156 -11.01 -0.44 12.50
CA VAL A 156 -9.96 -1.46 12.52
C VAL A 156 -8.63 -0.84 12.96
N ARG A 157 -8.23 -1.12 14.21
CA ARG A 157 -7.01 -0.54 14.83
C ARG A 157 -5.73 -0.84 14.04
N HIS A 158 -5.54 -2.08 13.59
CA HIS A 158 -4.32 -2.49 12.86
C HIS A 158 -4.15 -1.73 11.54
N VAL A 159 -5.25 -1.51 10.80
CA VAL A 159 -5.23 -0.75 9.54
C VAL A 159 -4.80 0.70 9.78
N ARG A 160 -5.27 1.33 10.86
CA ARG A 160 -4.88 2.70 11.22
C ARG A 160 -3.38 2.80 11.56
N ILE A 161 -2.84 1.81 12.28
CA ILE A 161 -1.40 1.78 12.62
C ILE A 161 -0.57 1.64 11.34
N VAL A 162 -0.93 0.72 10.44
CA VAL A 162 -0.24 0.53 9.17
C VAL A 162 -0.30 1.80 8.32
N ALA A 163 -1.47 2.44 8.22
CA ALA A 163 -1.65 3.69 7.50
C ALA A 163 -0.76 4.82 8.06
N PHE A 164 -0.69 4.94 9.39
CA PHE A 164 0.14 5.94 10.05
C PHE A 164 1.64 5.69 9.81
N VAL A 165 2.10 4.46 9.91
CA VAL A 165 3.49 4.08 9.64
C VAL A 165 3.85 4.35 8.17
N LEU A 166 2.98 3.95 7.23
CA LEU A 166 3.19 4.21 5.81
C LEU A 166 3.24 5.71 5.52
N PHE A 167 2.34 6.48 6.11
CA PHE A 167 2.33 7.95 6.01
C PHE A 167 3.66 8.55 6.49
N GLY A 168 4.13 8.13 7.67
CA GLY A 168 5.41 8.59 8.23
C GLY A 168 6.61 8.24 7.33
N ILE A 169 6.67 7.00 6.82
CA ILE A 169 7.72 6.56 5.89
C ILE A 169 7.67 7.40 4.60
N THR A 170 6.47 7.67 4.07
CA THR A 170 6.31 8.46 2.85
C THR A 170 6.79 9.90 3.06
N ILE A 171 6.43 10.53 4.18
CA ILE A 171 6.92 11.87 4.51
C ILE A 171 8.44 11.87 4.63
N LEU A 172 9.01 10.91 5.36
CA LEU A 172 10.45 10.80 5.52
C LEU A 172 11.15 10.64 4.15
N LYS A 173 10.59 9.80 3.24
CA LYS A 173 11.08 9.63 1.87
C LYS A 173 11.05 10.95 1.10
N ILE A 174 9.93 11.68 1.14
CA ILE A 174 9.80 12.97 0.45
C ILE A 174 10.90 13.92 0.90
N PHE A 175 11.09 14.08 2.21
CA PHE A 175 12.07 15.01 2.75
C PHE A 175 13.52 14.58 2.57
N ALA A 176 13.82 13.29 2.72
CA ALA A 176 15.18 12.78 2.62
C ALA A 176 15.66 12.58 1.18
N TYR A 177 14.73 12.23 0.27
CA TYR A 177 15.07 11.80 -1.08
C TYR A 177 14.49 12.70 -2.17
N ASP A 178 13.18 12.93 -2.20
CA ASP A 178 12.51 13.61 -3.31
C ASP A 178 12.83 15.12 -3.35
N LEU A 179 13.13 15.73 -2.19
CA LEU A 179 13.50 17.14 -2.11
C LEU A 179 15.03 17.39 -2.26
N SER A 180 15.84 16.34 -2.38
CA SER A 180 17.29 16.46 -2.48
C SER A 180 17.75 17.16 -3.77
N PHE A 181 16.94 17.09 -4.85
CA PHE A 181 17.23 17.76 -6.13
C PHE A 181 16.65 19.18 -6.25
N LEU A 182 15.89 19.64 -5.23
CA LEU A 182 15.37 21.00 -5.20
C LEU A 182 16.41 21.99 -4.69
N GLU A 183 16.36 23.22 -5.24
CA GLU A 183 17.20 24.32 -4.76
C GLU A 183 16.99 24.57 -3.26
N THR A 184 18.01 25.10 -2.58
CA THR A 184 18.07 25.28 -1.12
C THR A 184 16.84 26.01 -0.55
N ILE A 185 16.29 26.99 -1.29
CA ILE A 185 15.11 27.76 -0.85
C ILE A 185 13.87 26.88 -0.72
N TYR A 186 13.59 26.02 -1.70
CA TYR A 186 12.45 25.09 -1.66
C TYR A 186 12.59 24.07 -0.53
N ARG A 187 13.81 23.65 -0.25
CA ARG A 187 14.13 22.75 0.86
C ARG A 187 13.81 23.40 2.22
N ILE A 188 14.19 24.67 2.42
CA ILE A 188 13.88 25.43 3.65
C ILE A 188 12.36 25.59 3.83
N CYS A 189 11.66 26.02 2.77
CA CYS A 189 10.20 26.16 2.80
C CYS A 189 9.48 24.82 3.11
N SER A 190 9.99 23.72 2.56
CA SER A 190 9.45 22.39 2.81
C SER A 190 9.64 21.94 4.26
N PHE A 191 10.81 22.17 4.85
CA PHE A 191 11.05 21.88 6.27
C PHE A 191 10.19 22.74 7.18
N MET A 192 9.98 24.01 6.84
CA MET A 192 9.09 24.90 7.59
C MET A 192 7.64 24.44 7.50
N GLY A 193 7.16 24.04 6.31
CA GLY A 193 5.84 23.45 6.09
C GLY A 193 5.65 22.17 6.88
N LEU A 194 6.64 21.28 6.90
CA LEU A 194 6.61 20.06 7.73
C LEU A 194 6.47 20.39 9.20
N GLY A 195 7.25 21.34 9.71
CA GLY A 195 7.17 21.78 11.11
C GLY A 195 5.76 22.25 11.47
N LEU A 196 5.11 23.04 10.60
CA LEU A 196 3.73 23.48 10.78
C LEU A 196 2.73 22.31 10.79
N ILE A 197 2.89 21.36 9.87
CA ILE A 197 2.04 20.16 9.80
C ILE A 197 2.20 19.32 11.08
N LEU A 198 3.43 19.11 11.55
CA LEU A 198 3.69 18.36 12.78
C LEU A 198 3.08 19.06 14.01
N LEU A 199 3.13 20.39 14.09
CA LEU A 199 2.46 21.15 15.13
C LEU A 199 0.94 20.99 15.06
N ALA A 200 0.34 21.05 13.87
CA ALA A 200 -1.09 20.85 13.67
C ALA A 200 -1.52 19.44 14.06
N VAL A 201 -0.75 18.41 13.65
CA VAL A 201 -0.99 17.01 14.02
C VAL A 201 -0.84 16.79 15.52
N SER A 202 0.20 17.38 16.14
CA SER A 202 0.41 17.32 17.59
C SER A 202 -0.75 17.95 18.36
N TYR A 203 -1.21 19.11 17.91
CA TYR A 203 -2.39 19.77 18.47
C TYR A 203 -3.66 18.93 18.32
N ALA A 204 -3.92 18.40 17.13
CA ALA A 204 -5.06 17.53 16.89
C ALA A 204 -4.98 16.25 17.73
N TYR A 205 -3.79 15.65 17.85
CA TYR A 205 -3.57 14.48 18.70
C TYR A 205 -3.89 14.77 20.16
N GLN A 206 -3.39 15.88 20.72
CA GLN A 206 -3.67 16.27 22.11
C GLN A 206 -5.15 16.50 22.35
N ARG A 207 -5.84 17.13 21.39
CA ARG A 207 -7.27 17.42 21.50
C ARG A 207 -8.15 16.18 21.37
N TYR A 208 -7.75 15.20 20.57
CA TYR A 208 -8.55 14.02 20.25
C TYR A 208 -7.99 12.71 20.81
N LYS A 209 -6.96 12.76 21.68
CA LYS A 209 -6.31 11.56 22.23
C LYS A 209 -7.29 10.60 22.93
N GLU A 210 -8.30 11.14 23.63
CA GLU A 210 -9.31 10.34 24.34
C GLU A 210 -10.24 9.59 23.37
N LEU A 211 -10.53 10.17 22.20
CA LEU A 211 -11.29 9.53 21.13
C LEU A 211 -10.47 8.45 20.40
N ILE A 212 -9.14 8.63 20.33
CA ILE A 212 -8.23 7.72 19.61
C ILE A 212 -7.88 6.49 20.46
N PHE A 213 -7.66 6.67 21.77
CA PHE A 213 -7.19 5.62 22.68
C PHE A 213 -8.28 5.09 23.63
N GLY A 214 -9.45 5.69 23.68
CA GLY A 214 -10.50 5.40 24.64
C GLY A 214 -10.23 6.07 25.99
N ALA A 215 -11.27 6.55 26.66
CA ALA A 215 -11.15 7.11 27.99
C ALA A 215 -10.55 6.06 28.95
N PRO A 216 -9.58 6.43 29.82
CA PRO A 216 -9.10 5.53 30.86
C PRO A 216 -10.30 5.17 31.76
N GLY A 217 -10.58 3.88 31.89
CA GLY A 217 -11.65 3.40 32.74
C GLY A 217 -11.53 3.93 34.16
N PRO A 218 -12.65 4.09 34.91
CA PRO A 218 -12.64 4.66 36.23
C PRO A 218 -11.69 3.89 37.15
N GLN A 219 -10.66 4.55 37.62
CA GLN A 219 -9.72 4.03 38.60
C GLN A 219 -10.50 3.69 39.85
N LYS A 220 -10.70 2.41 40.17
CA LYS A 220 -11.26 1.94 41.44
C LYS A 220 -10.33 2.47 42.54
N ARG A 221 -10.74 3.55 43.23
CA ARG A 221 -10.15 3.92 44.51
C ARG A 221 -10.42 2.76 45.46
N SER A 222 -9.40 1.99 45.77
CA SER A 222 -9.41 1.10 46.92
C SER A 222 -9.45 1.97 48.18
N LEU A 223 -10.63 2.12 48.76
CA LEU A 223 -10.78 2.59 50.13
C LEU A 223 -10.24 1.47 51.01
N SER A 224 -8.99 1.64 51.48
CA SER A 224 -8.47 0.91 52.63
C SER A 224 -8.91 1.66 53.88
N SER A 225 -9.90 1.14 54.51
CA SER A 225 -10.20 1.37 55.96
C SER A 225 -9.41 0.38 56.78
#